data_8e7bfb8a15105bf258b262c0cd54dfc8
#
_entry.id   8e7bfb8a15105bf258b262c0cd54dfc8
#
_cell.length_a   1.000
_cell.length_b   1.000
_cell.length_c   1.000
_cell.angle_alpha   90.00
_cell.angle_beta   90.00
_cell.angle_gamma   90.00
#
_symmetry.space_group_name_H-M   'P 1'
#
loop_
_entity.id
_entity.type
_entity.pdbx_description
1 polymer ?
#
loop_
_entity_poly.entity_id
_entity_poly.type
_entity_poly.pdbx_seq_one_letter_code
_entity_poly.pdbx_strand_id
1 'polypeptide(L)'
;MKIIINGLGRIGKLVFRRLCDENLHKNILMVNEKAGTASDQEYFLRYDTVHGTWGDDLCFENGCLNYKDHSIDVMTEGSIEDISFPKSEKFLVVDCTGVNKSEKLLEPYFERKASYVLI
;
A
#
# COMPACT_ATOMS: atom_id res chain seq x y z
N MET A 1 1.43 -9.64 11.68
CA MET A 1 0.75 -9.84 10.41
C MET A 1 1.20 -8.76 9.43
N LYS A 2 1.47 -9.13 8.20
CA LYS A 2 1.89 -8.17 7.18
C LYS A 2 0.70 -7.42 6.62
N ILE A 3 0.95 -6.21 6.14
CA ILE A 3 -0.07 -5.30 5.64
C ILE A 3 0.22 -4.99 4.17
N ILE A 4 -0.81 -5.07 3.34
CA ILE A 4 -0.76 -4.66 1.95
C ILE A 4 -1.78 -3.56 1.75
N ILE A 5 -1.36 -2.43 1.18
CA ILE A 5 -2.25 -1.30 0.91
C ILE A 5 -2.51 -1.26 -0.59
N ASN A 6 -3.76 -1.42 -0.98
CA ASN A 6 -4.15 -1.27 -2.38
C ASN A 6 -4.88 0.05 -2.54
N GLY A 7 -4.27 0.95 -3.30
CA GLY A 7 -4.74 2.30 -3.50
C GLY A 7 -4.03 3.30 -2.62
N LEU A 8 -3.27 4.20 -3.24
CA LEU A 8 -2.56 5.29 -2.57
C LEU A 8 -3.15 6.66 -2.92
N GLY A 9 -4.47 6.71 -3.04
CA GLY A 9 -5.18 7.97 -3.15
C GLY A 9 -5.16 8.70 -1.81
N ARG A 10 -6.12 9.59 -1.62
CA ARG A 10 -6.16 10.42 -0.39
C ARG A 10 -6.15 9.58 0.88
N ILE A 11 -7.02 8.58 0.95
CA ILE A 11 -7.14 7.76 2.16
C ILE A 11 -5.93 6.83 2.31
N GLY A 12 -5.51 6.18 1.22
CA GLY A 12 -4.37 5.26 1.27
C GLY A 12 -3.08 5.92 1.72
N LYS A 13 -2.85 7.15 1.27
CA LYS A 13 -1.69 7.93 1.71
C LYS A 13 -1.73 8.21 3.20
N LEU A 14 -2.90 8.56 3.73
CA LEU A 14 -3.05 8.82 5.17
C LEU A 14 -2.84 7.54 5.98
N VAL A 15 -3.33 6.42 5.50
CA VAL A 15 -3.10 5.12 6.15
C VAL A 15 -1.61 4.81 6.18
N PHE A 16 -0.93 4.97 5.04
CA PHE A 16 0.52 4.72 4.96
C PHE A 16 1.29 5.60 5.95
N ARG A 17 1.03 6.91 5.92
CA ARG A 17 1.69 7.85 6.82
C ARG A 17 1.44 7.51 8.29
N ARG A 18 0.20 7.18 8.62
CA ARG A 18 -0.16 6.86 10.00
C ARG A 18 0.55 5.60 10.49
N LEU A 19 0.63 4.58 9.66
CA LEU A 19 1.35 3.36 10.01
C LEU A 19 2.83 3.65 10.27
N CYS A 20 3.43 4.51 9.45
CA CYS A 20 4.82 4.92 9.65
C CYS A 20 4.99 5.72 10.96
N ASP A 21 4.08 6.64 11.22
CA ASP A 21 4.13 7.48 12.42
C ASP A 21 3.96 6.65 13.70
N GLU A 22 3.22 5.55 13.63
CA GLU A 22 3.02 4.63 14.75
C GLU A 22 4.09 3.54 14.82
N ASN A 23 5.15 3.67 14.03
CA ASN A 23 6.24 2.68 13.95
C ASN A 23 5.80 1.29 13.51
N LEU A 24 4.73 1.23 12.69
CA LEU A 24 4.22 0.00 12.10
C LEU A 24 4.70 -0.20 10.66
N HIS A 25 5.63 0.63 10.19
CA HIS A 25 6.15 0.56 8.82
C HIS A 25 6.76 -0.81 8.50
N LYS A 26 7.34 -1.49 9.47
CA LYS A 26 7.93 -2.83 9.25
C LYS A 26 6.90 -3.89 8.94
N ASN A 27 5.63 -3.61 9.22
CA ASN A 27 4.53 -4.52 8.88
C ASN A 27 4.02 -4.30 7.48
N ILE A 28 4.33 -3.16 6.85
CA ILE A 28 3.89 -2.88 5.48
C ILE A 28 4.79 -3.69 4.53
N LEU A 29 4.20 -4.64 3.82
CA LEU A 29 4.92 -5.48 2.89
C LEU A 29 4.96 -4.84 1.51
N MET A 30 3.85 -4.27 1.08
CA MET A 30 3.67 -3.83 -0.29
C MET A 30 2.57 -2.79 -0.37
N VAL A 31 2.70 -1.88 -1.33
CA VAL A 31 1.63 -0.96 -1.74
C VAL A 31 1.37 -1.14 -3.23
N ASN A 32 0.15 -0.90 -3.65
CA ASN A 32 -0.22 -0.94 -5.06
C ASN A 32 -1.02 0.31 -5.41
N GLU A 33 -0.66 0.97 -6.50
CA GLU A 33 -1.40 2.11 -7.03
C GLU A 33 -1.33 2.11 -8.55
N LYS A 34 -2.49 2.05 -9.19
CA LYS A 34 -2.57 2.00 -10.65
C LYS A 34 -2.28 3.34 -11.34
N ALA A 35 -2.41 4.45 -10.62
CA ALA A 35 -2.22 5.78 -11.18
C ALA A 35 -0.79 6.23 -11.00
N GLY A 36 -0.15 6.69 -12.08
CA GLY A 36 1.22 7.15 -12.07
C GLY A 36 2.22 6.00 -12.11
N THR A 37 3.49 6.35 -11.93
CA THR A 37 4.58 5.36 -11.89
C THR A 37 4.90 5.02 -10.44
N ALA A 38 5.68 3.97 -10.23
CA ALA A 38 6.12 3.59 -8.89
C ALA A 38 6.90 4.72 -8.20
N SER A 39 7.76 5.43 -8.93
CA SER A 39 8.52 6.53 -8.37
C SER A 39 7.66 7.75 -8.02
N ASP A 40 6.54 7.95 -8.71
CA ASP A 40 5.61 9.04 -8.41
C ASP A 40 5.01 8.90 -7.01
N GLN A 41 4.90 7.68 -6.50
CA GLN A 41 4.29 7.44 -5.19
C GLN A 41 5.10 8.04 -4.05
N GLU A 42 6.42 8.07 -4.16
CA GLU A 42 7.27 8.77 -3.17
C GLU A 42 6.88 10.25 -3.10
N TYR A 43 6.78 10.90 -4.25
CA TYR A 43 6.41 12.31 -4.31
C TYR A 43 5.02 12.55 -3.71
N PHE A 44 4.03 11.75 -4.11
CA PHE A 44 2.65 11.91 -3.63
C PHE A 44 2.52 11.63 -2.13
N LEU A 45 3.28 10.68 -1.60
CA LEU A 45 3.29 10.41 -0.17
C LEU A 45 3.95 11.53 0.63
N ARG A 46 4.99 12.12 0.07
CA ARG A 46 5.77 13.17 0.73
C ARG A 46 5.03 14.51 0.74
N TYR A 47 4.34 14.83 -0.35
CA TYR A 47 3.71 16.14 -0.53
C TYR A 47 2.21 16.00 -0.67
N ASP A 48 1.49 16.41 0.37
CA ASP A 48 0.04 16.44 0.39
C ASP A 48 -0.36 17.88 0.69
N THR A 49 -1.14 18.50 -0.22
CA THR A 49 -1.51 19.92 -0.08
C THR A 49 -2.35 20.20 1.16
N VAL A 50 -3.09 19.21 1.65
CA VAL A 50 -3.95 19.36 2.83
C VAL A 50 -3.16 19.12 4.13
N HIS A 51 -2.25 18.14 4.13
CA HIS A 51 -1.54 17.69 5.33
C HIS A 51 -0.08 18.12 5.37
N GLY A 52 0.37 18.88 4.36
CA GLY A 52 1.72 19.40 4.30
C GLY A 52 2.77 18.36 3.94
N THR A 53 4.03 18.71 4.16
CA THR A 53 5.17 17.86 3.85
C THR A 53 5.38 16.81 4.93
N TRP A 54 5.72 15.60 4.50
CA TRP A 54 5.96 14.47 5.38
C TRP A 54 7.05 13.57 4.79
N GLY A 55 7.65 12.75 5.62
CA GLY A 55 8.47 11.65 5.12
C GLY A 55 9.90 12.00 4.76
N ASP A 56 10.60 12.74 5.63
CA ASP A 56 12.03 13.00 5.43
C ASP A 56 12.84 11.70 5.36
N ASP A 57 12.34 10.63 5.98
CA ASP A 57 12.98 9.31 5.98
C ASP A 57 12.52 8.42 4.82
N LEU A 58 11.69 8.95 3.92
CA LEU A 58 11.14 8.19 2.79
C LEU A 58 11.95 8.45 1.53
N CYS A 59 12.34 7.39 0.83
CA CYS A 59 12.91 7.51 -0.51
C CYS A 59 12.50 6.33 -1.38
N PHE A 60 12.47 6.56 -2.69
CA PHE A 60 12.22 5.51 -3.68
C PHE A 60 13.55 5.08 -4.29
N GLU A 61 13.85 3.78 -4.19
CA GLU A 61 15.11 3.25 -4.70
C GLU A 61 14.92 1.77 -5.05
N ASN A 62 15.45 1.36 -6.20
CA ASN A 62 15.40 -0.03 -6.66
C ASN A 62 13.99 -0.64 -6.70
N GLY A 63 13.00 0.15 -7.11
CA GLY A 63 11.61 -0.30 -7.23
C GLY A 63 10.86 -0.37 -5.91
N CYS A 64 11.45 0.10 -4.82
CA CYS A 64 10.86 0.04 -3.49
C CYS A 64 10.78 1.42 -2.85
N LEU A 65 9.79 1.60 -2.01
CA LEU A 65 9.76 2.72 -1.06
C LEU A 65 10.55 2.28 0.16
N ASN A 66 11.58 3.02 0.49
CA ASN A 66 12.39 2.76 1.66
C ASN A 66 12.05 3.78 2.73
N TYR A 67 11.58 3.31 3.88
CA TYR A 67 11.29 4.16 5.02
C TYR A 67 12.11 3.68 6.20
N LYS A 68 13.00 4.54 6.67
CA LYS A 68 14.03 4.16 7.65
C LYS A 68 14.81 2.99 7.06
N ASP A 69 14.91 1.88 7.71
CA ASP A 69 15.67 0.73 7.20
C ASP A 69 14.78 -0.38 6.62
N HIS A 70 13.54 -0.03 6.26
CA HIS A 70 12.57 -1.01 5.76
C HIS A 70 12.19 -0.72 4.32
N SER A 71 12.21 -1.74 3.47
CA SER A 71 11.84 -1.65 2.05
C SER A 71 10.42 -2.15 1.84
N ILE A 72 9.63 -1.39 1.10
CA ILE A 72 8.24 -1.69 0.79
C ILE A 72 8.10 -1.78 -0.72
N ASP A 73 7.64 -2.92 -1.21
CA ASP A 73 7.45 -3.11 -2.65
C ASP A 73 6.35 -2.20 -3.17
N VAL A 74 6.56 -1.62 -4.36
CA VAL A 74 5.57 -0.78 -5.02
C VAL A 74 5.14 -1.46 -6.30
N MET A 75 3.84 -1.70 -6.42
CA MET A 75 3.23 -2.24 -7.63
C MET A 75 2.28 -1.22 -8.24
N THR A 76 2.03 -1.34 -9.54
CA THR A 76 1.18 -0.40 -10.27
C THR A 76 0.12 -1.14 -11.08
N GLU A 77 -0.45 -2.19 -10.50
CA GLU A 77 -1.40 -3.05 -11.18
C GLU A 77 -2.82 -2.47 -11.10
N GLY A 78 -3.56 -2.59 -12.19
CA GLY A 78 -4.94 -2.12 -12.25
C GLY A 78 -5.97 -3.10 -11.72
N SER A 79 -5.60 -4.35 -11.53
CA SER A 79 -6.50 -5.43 -11.15
C SER A 79 -5.92 -6.23 -9.99
N ILE A 80 -6.78 -6.66 -9.08
CA ILE A 80 -6.35 -7.48 -7.92
C ILE A 80 -5.67 -8.77 -8.40
N GLU A 81 -6.14 -9.35 -9.49
CA GLU A 81 -5.60 -10.58 -10.05
C GLU A 81 -4.14 -10.47 -10.48
N ASP A 82 -3.70 -9.26 -10.82
CA ASP A 82 -2.34 -9.01 -11.30
C ASP A 82 -1.36 -8.67 -10.18
N ILE A 83 -1.85 -8.47 -8.97
CA ILE A 83 -0.99 -8.17 -7.81
C ILE A 83 -0.31 -9.46 -7.34
N SER A 84 1.00 -9.39 -7.13
CA SER A 84 1.78 -10.53 -6.62
C SER A 84 1.74 -10.55 -5.09
N PHE A 85 0.82 -11.34 -4.54
CA PHE A 85 0.67 -11.47 -3.09
C PHE A 85 1.65 -12.49 -2.50
N PRO A 86 2.00 -12.36 -1.21
CA PRO A 86 2.87 -13.34 -0.57
C PRO A 86 2.16 -14.70 -0.48
N LYS A 87 2.94 -15.78 -0.60
CA LYS A 87 2.40 -17.15 -0.61
C LYS A 87 2.54 -17.86 0.72
N SER A 88 3.46 -17.44 1.55
CA SER A 88 3.80 -18.13 2.80
C SER A 88 3.59 -17.29 4.05
N GLU A 89 3.25 -16.03 3.92
CA GLU A 89 3.03 -15.13 5.05
C GLU A 89 1.55 -14.79 5.19
N LYS A 90 1.11 -14.65 6.44
CA LYS A 90 -0.23 -14.11 6.69
C LYS A 90 -0.23 -12.62 6.44
N PHE A 91 -1.27 -12.12 5.78
CA PHE A 91 -1.37 -10.71 5.48
C PHE A 91 -2.82 -10.23 5.54
N LEU A 92 -2.98 -8.96 5.79
CA LEU A 92 -4.26 -8.28 5.63
C LEU A 92 -4.12 -7.26 4.51
N VAL A 93 -5.21 -7.00 3.82
CA VAL A 93 -5.28 -5.98 2.78
C VAL A 93 -6.11 -4.82 3.29
N VAL A 94 -5.58 -3.60 3.14
CA VAL A 94 -6.35 -2.38 3.32
C VAL A 94 -6.66 -1.87 1.92
N ASP A 95 -7.91 -1.99 1.49
CA ASP A 95 -8.31 -1.55 0.16
C ASP A 95 -8.83 -0.11 0.23
N CYS A 96 -8.05 0.79 -0.32
CA CYS A 96 -8.34 2.22 -0.36
C CYS A 96 -8.67 2.70 -1.77
N THR A 97 -9.01 1.78 -2.67
CA THR A 97 -9.31 2.12 -4.07
C THR A 97 -10.66 2.79 -4.24
N GLY A 98 -11.58 2.53 -3.33
CA GLY A 98 -12.95 3.06 -3.42
C GLY A 98 -13.84 2.35 -4.43
N VAL A 99 -13.34 1.32 -5.10
CA VAL A 99 -14.11 0.60 -6.15
C VAL A 99 -14.49 -0.82 -5.73
N ASN A 100 -13.75 -1.45 -4.83
CA ASN A 100 -14.00 -2.81 -4.38
C ASN A 100 -14.88 -2.79 -3.11
N LYS A 101 -16.18 -2.58 -3.28
CA LYS A 101 -17.09 -2.32 -2.16
C LYS A 101 -18.05 -3.47 -1.83
N SER A 102 -18.02 -4.56 -2.57
CA SER A 102 -18.91 -5.70 -2.32
C SER A 102 -18.08 -6.95 -2.02
N GLU A 103 -18.70 -7.88 -1.32
CA GLU A 103 -18.10 -9.17 -1.02
C GLU A 103 -17.56 -9.87 -2.27
N LYS A 104 -18.35 -9.84 -3.34
CA LYS A 104 -17.95 -10.44 -4.61
C LYS A 104 -16.69 -9.82 -5.19
N LEU A 105 -16.57 -8.50 -5.11
CA LEU A 105 -15.39 -7.80 -5.62
C LEU A 105 -14.14 -8.05 -4.76
N LEU A 106 -14.31 -8.49 -3.52
CA LEU A 106 -13.22 -8.81 -2.62
C LEU A 106 -12.77 -10.27 -2.69
N GLU A 107 -13.56 -11.14 -3.33
CA GLU A 107 -13.21 -12.55 -3.48
C GLU A 107 -11.79 -12.79 -4.00
N PRO A 108 -11.30 -12.04 -5.01
CA PRO A 108 -9.93 -12.25 -5.49
C PRO A 108 -8.86 -12.15 -4.40
N TYR A 109 -9.06 -11.31 -3.40
CA TYR A 109 -8.12 -11.21 -2.29
C TYR A 109 -8.07 -12.52 -1.48
N PHE A 110 -9.26 -13.08 -1.19
CA PHE A 110 -9.35 -14.31 -0.40
C PHE A 110 -8.88 -15.52 -1.19
N GLU A 111 -9.07 -15.53 -2.51
CA GLU A 111 -8.52 -16.56 -3.37
C GLU A 111 -6.99 -16.56 -3.32
N ARG A 112 -6.39 -15.41 -3.06
CA ARG A 112 -4.94 -15.24 -2.92
C ARG A 112 -4.50 -15.31 -1.46
N LYS A 113 -5.38 -15.84 -0.61
CA LYS A 113 -5.12 -16.16 0.79
C LYS A 113 -4.93 -14.98 1.73
N ALA A 114 -5.55 -13.84 1.44
CA ALA A 114 -5.63 -12.76 2.40
C ALA A 114 -6.36 -13.27 3.66
N SER A 115 -5.83 -12.96 4.82
CA SER A 115 -6.46 -13.34 6.08
C SER A 115 -7.61 -12.40 6.42
N TYR A 116 -7.44 -11.12 6.11
CA TYR A 116 -8.45 -10.08 6.35
C TYR A 116 -8.39 -9.05 5.25
N VAL A 117 -9.53 -8.43 4.96
CA VAL A 117 -9.62 -7.30 4.04
C VAL A 117 -10.41 -6.19 4.73
N LEU A 118 -9.82 -5.01 4.82
CA LEU A 118 -10.46 -3.79 5.32
C LEU A 118 -10.74 -2.87 4.15
N ILE A 119 -11.93 -2.30 4.11
CA ILE A 119 -12.32 -1.35 3.05
C ILE A 119 -12.84 -0.04 3.64
#